data_e9595b6f1700252da56b9051b948509c
#
_entry.id   e9595b6f1700252da56b9051b948509c
#
_cell.length_a   1.000
_cell.length_b   1.000
_cell.length_c   1.000
_cell.angle_alpha   90.00
_cell.angle_beta   90.00
_cell.angle_gamma   90.00
#
_symmetry.space_group_name_H-M   'P 1'
#
loop_
_entity.id
_entity.type
_entity.pdbx_description
1 polymer ?
#
loop_
_entity_poly.entity_id
_entity_poly.type
_entity_poly.pdbx_seq_one_letter_code
_entity_poly.pdbx_strand_id
1 'polypeptide(L)'
;GPFDPRMGVIDIGKICKTCGQKNTECPGHFGHIELAMPIINYQFINILKKILKCVCFRCSKLLVNKNTQIVQNILNKNNKSRFNDICNLCSKIKRCGQDTEDGCGAQQPKKYFKNPGISDLYAEWDKLDFTTDDDLLDTTSKKQLLPTVYLYQLLERITDEDCEVMGFDSHFSRPEWLIHTVLPVPPPSMRPSVKQDNQRMDDDLSH
;
A
#
# COMPACT_ATOMS: atom_id res chain seq x y z
N GLY A 1 -8.20 -24.71 -6.13
CA GLY A 1 -7.53 -24.71 -4.81
C GLY A 1 -6.01 -24.76 -4.96
N PRO A 2 -5.24 -24.80 -3.88
CA PRO A 2 -3.78 -24.69 -3.91
C PRO A 2 -3.06 -25.82 -4.66
N PHE A 3 -3.74 -26.93 -4.92
CA PHE A 3 -3.22 -28.06 -5.70
C PHE A 3 -3.85 -28.17 -7.09
N ASP A 4 -4.25 -27.06 -7.68
CA ASP A 4 -4.81 -27.05 -9.04
C ASP A 4 -3.76 -27.56 -10.05
N PRO A 5 -4.11 -28.55 -10.90
CA PRO A 5 -3.18 -29.12 -11.88
C PRO A 5 -2.70 -28.13 -12.95
N ARG A 6 -3.27 -26.93 -13.01
CA ARG A 6 -2.76 -25.84 -13.85
C ARG A 6 -1.53 -25.16 -13.26
N MET A 7 -1.31 -25.27 -11.95
CA MET A 7 -0.14 -24.70 -11.28
C MET A 7 1.11 -25.60 -11.38
N GLY A 8 0.98 -26.76 -11.96
CA GLY A 8 2.01 -27.76 -12.09
C GLY A 8 1.64 -29.07 -11.40
N VAL A 9 2.43 -30.07 -11.62
CA VAL A 9 2.20 -31.43 -11.08
C VAL A 9 3.45 -31.94 -10.38
N ILE A 10 3.30 -32.55 -9.21
CA ILE A 10 4.37 -33.16 -8.43
C ILE A 10 4.32 -34.70 -8.59
N ASP A 11 3.12 -35.26 -8.75
CA ASP A 11 2.92 -36.71 -8.79
C ASP A 11 3.44 -37.29 -10.08
N ILE A 12 4.08 -38.47 -9.95
CA ILE A 12 4.61 -39.23 -11.10
C ILE A 12 3.45 -39.67 -12.00
N GLY A 13 3.62 -39.47 -13.31
CA GLY A 13 2.62 -39.85 -14.31
C GLY A 13 1.51 -38.86 -14.58
N LYS A 14 1.42 -37.78 -13.81
CA LYS A 14 0.48 -36.67 -14.09
C LYS A 14 1.10 -35.69 -15.10
N ILE A 15 0.23 -35.03 -15.85
CA ILE A 15 0.58 -33.99 -16.86
C ILE A 15 0.03 -32.66 -16.41
N CYS A 16 0.86 -31.63 -16.47
CA CYS A 16 0.47 -30.26 -16.20
C CYS A 16 -0.54 -29.74 -17.22
N LYS A 17 -1.65 -29.18 -16.78
CA LYS A 17 -2.68 -28.66 -17.69
C LYS A 17 -2.31 -27.35 -18.38
N THR A 18 -1.27 -26.66 -17.91
CA THR A 18 -0.81 -25.39 -18.50
C THR A 18 0.24 -25.60 -19.57
N CYS A 19 1.29 -26.38 -19.31
CA CYS A 19 2.39 -26.60 -20.25
C CYS A 19 2.39 -27.99 -20.92
N GLY A 20 1.51 -28.91 -20.49
CA GLY A 20 1.46 -30.29 -21.05
C GLY A 20 2.64 -31.17 -20.66
N GLN A 21 3.55 -30.72 -19.80
CA GLN A 21 4.75 -31.44 -19.42
C GLN A 21 4.52 -32.33 -18.18
N LYS A 22 5.39 -33.30 -17.99
CA LYS A 22 5.41 -34.19 -16.83
C LYS A 22 6.02 -33.47 -15.62
N ASN A 23 5.88 -34.05 -14.43
CA ASN A 23 6.39 -33.54 -13.17
C ASN A 23 7.89 -33.19 -13.17
N THR A 24 8.72 -33.88 -13.94
CA THR A 24 10.17 -33.65 -14.03
C THR A 24 10.56 -32.50 -14.96
N GLU A 25 9.66 -32.08 -15.84
CA GLU A 25 9.91 -31.10 -16.91
C GLU A 25 9.12 -29.80 -16.66
N CYS A 26 8.03 -29.88 -15.91
CA CYS A 26 7.19 -28.72 -15.61
C CYS A 26 7.88 -27.80 -14.60
N PRO A 27 8.17 -26.52 -14.95
CA PRO A 27 8.83 -25.58 -14.04
C PRO A 27 7.93 -25.11 -12.90
N GLY A 28 6.62 -25.44 -12.96
CA GLY A 28 5.60 -24.85 -12.09
C GLY A 28 5.09 -23.51 -12.61
N HIS A 29 3.82 -23.21 -12.31
CA HIS A 29 3.14 -22.00 -12.74
C HIS A 29 2.50 -21.35 -11.53
N PHE A 30 2.73 -20.05 -11.35
CA PHE A 30 2.08 -19.28 -10.29
C PHE A 30 0.58 -19.18 -10.52
N GLY A 31 -0.18 -19.34 -9.44
CA GLY A 31 -1.58 -18.99 -9.36
C GLY A 31 -1.78 -17.65 -8.69
N HIS A 32 -3.04 -17.28 -8.49
CA HIS A 32 -3.40 -16.10 -7.72
C HIS A 32 -4.73 -16.32 -6.97
N ILE A 33 -4.92 -15.56 -5.91
CA ILE A 33 -6.17 -15.49 -5.14
C ILE A 33 -6.60 -14.04 -5.14
N GLU A 34 -7.77 -13.75 -5.67
CA GLU A 34 -8.41 -12.46 -5.53
C GLU A 34 -8.92 -12.32 -4.09
N LEU A 35 -8.48 -11.25 -3.42
CA LEU A 35 -8.84 -11.01 -2.04
C LEU A 35 -10.23 -10.36 -1.96
N ALA A 36 -11.07 -10.81 -1.06
CA ALA A 36 -12.39 -10.22 -0.82
C ALA A 36 -12.31 -8.76 -0.35
N MET A 37 -11.21 -8.41 0.33
CA MET A 37 -10.88 -7.05 0.74
C MET A 37 -9.40 -6.77 0.52
N PRO A 38 -9.02 -5.54 0.11
CA PRO A 38 -7.62 -5.16 -0.01
C PRO A 38 -6.90 -5.25 1.35
N ILE A 39 -5.63 -5.65 1.34
CA ILE A 39 -4.81 -5.82 2.55
C ILE A 39 -3.55 -4.96 2.43
N ILE A 40 -3.24 -4.18 3.47
CA ILE A 40 -2.00 -3.41 3.53
C ILE A 40 -0.81 -4.36 3.65
N ASN A 41 0.18 -4.22 2.77
CA ASN A 41 1.46 -4.89 2.95
C ASN A 41 2.16 -4.30 4.18
N TYR A 42 2.21 -5.11 5.22
CA TYR A 42 2.68 -4.70 6.53
C TYR A 42 4.17 -4.31 6.53
N GLN A 43 4.98 -4.88 5.66
CA GLN A 43 6.40 -4.53 5.52
C GLN A 43 6.60 -3.07 5.07
N PHE A 44 5.66 -2.54 4.29
CA PHE A 44 5.72 -1.19 3.74
C PHE A 44 4.85 -0.16 4.48
N ILE A 45 4.29 -0.53 5.63
CA ILE A 45 3.37 0.36 6.38
C ILE A 45 4.02 1.71 6.75
N ASN A 46 5.33 1.74 6.99
CA ASN A 46 6.04 2.98 7.29
C ASN A 46 6.21 3.88 6.06
N ILE A 47 6.39 3.28 4.88
CA ILE A 47 6.43 3.99 3.60
C ILE A 47 5.03 4.53 3.30
N LEU A 48 3.99 3.71 3.45
CA LEU A 48 2.60 4.11 3.28
C LEU A 48 2.24 5.33 4.17
N LYS A 49 2.60 5.32 5.45
CA LYS A 49 2.40 6.46 6.36
C LYS A 49 3.11 7.73 5.89
N LYS A 50 4.28 7.63 5.28
CA LYS A 50 5.01 8.77 4.72
C LYS A 50 4.31 9.30 3.47
N ILE A 51 3.85 8.42 2.57
CA ILE A 51 3.09 8.81 1.37
C ILE A 51 1.81 9.55 1.78
N LEU A 52 1.05 9.01 2.74
CA LEU A 52 -0.16 9.64 3.26
C LEU A 52 0.07 11.02 3.90
N LYS A 53 1.30 11.33 4.33
CA LYS A 53 1.68 12.67 4.78
C LYS A 53 2.02 13.62 3.65
N CYS A 54 2.34 13.11 2.47
CA CYS A 54 2.69 13.92 1.31
C CYS A 54 1.47 14.35 0.50
N VAL A 55 0.39 13.56 0.55
CA VAL A 55 -0.82 13.79 -0.24
C VAL A 55 -2.02 14.14 0.64
N CYS A 56 -2.94 14.90 0.08
CA CYS A 56 -4.18 15.24 0.77
C CYS A 56 -5.04 13.99 1.00
N PHE A 57 -5.46 13.75 2.24
CA PHE A 57 -6.29 12.60 2.58
C PHE A 57 -7.68 12.60 1.89
N ARG A 58 -8.15 13.75 1.39
CA ARG A 58 -9.46 13.89 0.75
C ARG A 58 -9.38 13.84 -0.78
N CYS A 59 -8.50 14.65 -1.39
CA CYS A 59 -8.42 14.79 -2.84
C CYS A 59 -7.20 14.13 -3.48
N SER A 60 -6.30 13.52 -2.70
CA SER A 60 -5.10 12.80 -3.15
C SER A 60 -4.03 13.66 -3.83
N LYS A 61 -4.22 14.97 -3.97
CA LYS A 61 -3.23 15.88 -4.55
C LYS A 61 -2.02 16.03 -3.62
N LEU A 62 -0.85 16.21 -4.22
CA LEU A 62 0.37 16.53 -3.49
C LEU A 62 0.20 17.84 -2.72
N LEU A 63 0.67 17.91 -1.46
CA LEU A 63 0.45 19.05 -0.58
C LEU A 63 1.38 20.23 -0.88
N VAL A 64 2.55 19.99 -1.50
CA VAL A 64 3.53 21.02 -1.86
C VAL A 64 3.36 21.48 -3.29
N ASN A 65 3.67 22.76 -3.55
CA ASN A 65 3.66 23.31 -4.89
C ASN A 65 4.93 22.86 -5.66
N LYS A 66 4.69 22.13 -6.76
CA LYS A 66 5.74 21.58 -7.63
C LYS A 66 6.64 22.66 -8.27
N ASN A 67 6.10 23.85 -8.48
CA ASN A 67 6.76 24.94 -9.21
C ASN A 67 7.68 25.78 -8.32
N THR A 68 7.74 25.51 -7.01
CA THR A 68 8.65 26.25 -6.13
C THR A 68 10.10 25.86 -6.38
N GLN A 69 11.01 26.85 -6.31
CA GLN A 69 12.44 26.63 -6.49
C GLN A 69 13.01 25.56 -5.54
N ILE A 70 12.43 25.45 -4.34
CA ILE A 70 12.82 24.44 -3.34
C ILE A 70 12.52 23.04 -3.87
N VAL A 71 11.30 22.81 -4.38
CA VAL A 71 10.90 21.52 -4.93
C VAL A 71 11.72 21.19 -6.19
N GLN A 72 11.93 22.14 -7.08
CA GLN A 72 12.76 21.96 -8.27
C GLN A 72 14.21 21.53 -7.92
N ASN A 73 14.80 22.10 -6.89
CA ASN A 73 16.13 21.66 -6.41
C ASN A 73 16.11 20.23 -5.83
N ILE A 74 14.99 19.83 -5.22
CA ILE A 74 14.81 18.47 -4.67
C ILE A 74 14.67 17.44 -5.80
N LEU A 75 14.05 17.78 -6.92
CA LEU A 75 13.87 16.87 -8.07
C LEU A 75 15.20 16.38 -8.65
N ASN A 76 16.28 17.12 -8.50
CA ASN A 76 17.62 16.73 -8.96
C ASN A 76 18.30 15.69 -8.05
N LYS A 77 17.70 15.35 -6.90
CA LYS A 77 18.24 14.37 -5.97
C LYS A 77 17.83 12.94 -6.35
N ASN A 78 18.53 11.94 -5.80
CA ASN A 78 18.13 10.55 -5.93
C ASN A 78 16.77 10.30 -5.28
N ASN A 79 16.04 9.30 -5.76
CA ASN A 79 14.64 9.01 -5.38
C ASN A 79 14.42 8.91 -3.86
N LYS A 80 15.33 8.26 -3.12
CA LYS A 80 15.23 8.09 -1.67
C LYS A 80 15.36 9.41 -0.91
N SER A 81 16.34 10.25 -1.30
CA SER A 81 16.55 11.56 -0.69
C SER A 81 15.41 12.50 -1.07
N ARG A 82 14.98 12.48 -2.34
CA ARG A 82 13.83 13.22 -2.86
C ARG A 82 12.59 12.93 -2.03
N PHE A 83 12.24 11.66 -1.84
CA PHE A 83 11.08 11.26 -1.05
C PHE A 83 11.12 11.78 0.39
N ASN A 84 12.27 11.67 1.07
CA ASN A 84 12.40 12.16 2.43
C ASN A 84 12.26 13.69 2.52
N ASP A 85 12.85 14.43 1.58
CA ASP A 85 12.80 15.89 1.56
C ASP A 85 11.38 16.39 1.26
N ILE A 86 10.68 15.78 0.30
CA ILE A 86 9.26 16.06 0.02
C ILE A 86 8.40 15.77 1.25
N CYS A 87 8.59 14.63 1.92
CA CYS A 87 7.87 14.30 3.16
C CYS A 87 8.09 15.36 4.25
N ASN A 88 9.32 15.87 4.39
CA ASN A 88 9.65 16.91 5.37
C ASN A 88 8.96 18.25 5.05
N LEU A 89 8.84 18.61 3.78
CA LEU A 89 8.10 19.80 3.36
C LEU A 89 6.59 19.62 3.62
N CYS A 90 6.00 18.52 3.15
CA CYS A 90 4.58 18.23 3.30
C CYS A 90 4.14 18.17 4.78
N SER A 91 5.02 17.69 5.67
CA SER A 91 4.70 17.56 7.10
C SER A 91 4.43 18.88 7.80
N LYS A 92 4.82 20.01 7.21
CA LYS A 92 4.59 21.36 7.73
C LYS A 92 3.23 21.92 7.29
N ILE A 93 2.60 21.32 6.29
CA ILE A 93 1.35 21.80 5.70
C ILE A 93 0.18 21.19 6.46
N LYS A 94 -0.66 22.05 7.03
CA LYS A 94 -1.81 21.64 7.84
C LYS A 94 -3.12 21.57 7.05
N ARG A 95 -3.23 22.28 5.93
CA ARG A 95 -4.42 22.31 5.07
C ARG A 95 -4.04 22.14 3.62
N CYS A 96 -4.83 21.38 2.87
CA CYS A 96 -4.69 21.27 1.43
C CYS A 96 -5.01 22.63 0.80
N GLY A 97 -4.13 23.11 -0.09
CA GLY A 97 -4.24 24.45 -0.67
C GLY A 97 -3.50 25.54 0.12
N GLN A 98 -2.79 25.19 1.18
CA GLN A 98 -1.97 26.16 1.92
C GLN A 98 -0.75 26.61 1.07
N ASP A 99 -0.21 25.72 0.25
CA ASP A 99 0.98 25.95 -0.62
C ASP A 99 0.62 25.86 -2.11
N THR A 100 -0.57 25.38 -2.45
CA THR A 100 -1.07 25.17 -3.82
C THR A 100 -2.38 25.93 -4.03
N GLU A 101 -2.61 26.49 -5.22
CA GLU A 101 -3.82 27.27 -5.53
C GLU A 101 -5.07 26.39 -5.70
N ASP A 102 -4.89 25.11 -6.06
CA ASP A 102 -5.96 24.18 -6.44
C ASP A 102 -6.32 23.16 -5.33
N GLY A 103 -6.03 23.48 -4.09
CA GLY A 103 -6.31 22.64 -2.94
C GLY A 103 -7.79 22.59 -2.55
N CYS A 104 -8.21 21.46 -1.95
CA CYS A 104 -9.61 21.27 -1.50
C CYS A 104 -9.92 21.88 -0.12
N GLY A 105 -8.98 22.57 0.53
CA GLY A 105 -9.15 23.19 1.86
C GLY A 105 -9.16 22.22 3.05
N ALA A 106 -9.11 20.91 2.82
CA ALA A 106 -9.22 19.92 3.88
C ALA A 106 -8.04 19.98 4.86
N GLN A 107 -8.33 19.94 6.17
CA GLN A 107 -7.32 19.83 7.21
C GLN A 107 -6.65 18.48 7.16
N GLN A 108 -5.31 18.44 7.19
CA GLN A 108 -4.55 17.22 7.11
C GLN A 108 -4.36 16.56 8.47
N PRO A 109 -4.32 15.21 8.54
CA PRO A 109 -4.01 14.51 9.78
C PRO A 109 -2.62 14.88 10.29
N LYS A 110 -2.51 15.06 11.58
CA LYS A 110 -1.22 15.28 12.27
C LYS A 110 -0.37 14.03 12.27
N LYS A 111 -1.03 12.88 12.44
CA LYS A 111 -0.34 11.60 12.65
C LYS A 111 -1.15 10.44 12.05
N TYR A 112 -0.42 9.51 11.45
CA TYR A 112 -0.93 8.19 11.07
C TYR A 112 -0.28 7.14 11.98
N PHE A 113 -1.09 6.27 12.59
CA PHE A 113 -0.58 5.24 13.49
C PHE A 113 -1.34 3.93 13.32
N LYS A 114 -0.72 2.84 13.77
CA LYS A 114 -1.27 1.51 13.80
C LYS A 114 -1.40 1.07 15.25
N ASN A 115 -2.54 0.50 15.64
CA ASN A 115 -2.67 -0.13 16.94
C ASN A 115 -1.95 -1.47 16.96
N PRO A 116 -1.29 -1.82 18.06
CA PRO A 116 -0.69 -3.14 18.22
C PRO A 116 -1.73 -4.25 18.05
N GLY A 117 -1.39 -5.29 17.31
CA GLY A 117 -2.27 -6.45 17.09
C GLY A 117 -3.37 -6.29 16.03
N ILE A 118 -3.57 -5.08 15.48
CA ILE A 118 -4.59 -4.81 14.47
C ILE A 118 -3.90 -4.34 13.18
N SER A 119 -4.38 -4.79 12.03
CA SER A 119 -3.81 -4.39 10.72
C SER A 119 -4.28 -3.01 10.26
N ASP A 120 -5.20 -2.39 11.00
CA ASP A 120 -5.85 -1.16 10.63
C ASP A 120 -4.97 0.06 10.86
N LEU A 121 -5.07 1.03 9.97
CA LEU A 121 -4.41 2.32 10.07
C LEU A 121 -5.39 3.38 10.57
N TYR A 122 -4.93 4.21 11.48
CA TYR A 122 -5.70 5.31 12.05
C TYR A 122 -5.05 6.63 11.71
N ALA A 123 -5.87 7.65 11.49
CA ALA A 123 -5.45 9.04 11.40
C ALA A 123 -5.91 9.82 12.62
N GLU A 124 -5.07 10.74 13.07
CA GLU A 124 -5.32 11.63 14.19
C GLU A 124 -5.19 13.08 13.73
N TRP A 125 -6.21 13.90 14.01
CA TRP A 125 -6.22 15.33 13.74
C TRP A 125 -6.02 16.12 15.02
N ASP A 126 -5.39 17.30 14.92
CA ASP A 126 -5.42 18.28 15.98
C ASP A 126 -6.86 18.81 16.15
N LYS A 127 -7.13 19.44 17.29
CA LYS A 127 -8.40 20.15 17.52
C LYS A 127 -8.71 21.03 16.32
N LEU A 128 -9.91 20.93 15.82
CA LEU A 128 -10.42 21.85 14.81
C LEU A 128 -10.52 23.23 15.46
N ASP A 129 -9.92 24.25 14.85
CA ASP A 129 -10.18 25.65 15.19
C ASP A 129 -11.59 26.03 14.70
N PHE A 130 -12.63 25.38 15.22
CA PHE A 130 -14.00 25.79 14.99
C PHE A 130 -14.38 26.82 16.07
N THR A 131 -14.43 28.07 15.69
CA THR A 131 -15.11 29.12 16.36
C THR A 131 -16.63 29.02 16.15
N THR A 132 -17.24 27.98 16.66
CA THR A 132 -18.70 27.93 16.83
C THR A 132 -18.98 27.60 18.29
N ASP A 133 -19.71 28.49 18.94
CA ASP A 133 -19.96 28.55 20.40
C ASP A 133 -20.68 27.32 21.01
N ASP A 134 -20.98 26.28 20.24
CA ASP A 134 -21.79 25.16 20.70
C ASP A 134 -20.99 23.84 21.00
N ASP A 135 -19.67 23.79 20.73
CA ASP A 135 -18.86 22.56 20.91
C ASP A 135 -17.91 22.66 22.13
N LEU A 136 -18.39 23.13 23.26
CA LEU A 136 -17.61 23.33 24.51
C LEU A 136 -17.20 22.05 25.23
N LEU A 137 -17.47 20.83 24.70
CA LEU A 137 -17.32 19.61 25.48
C LEU A 137 -16.35 18.56 24.92
N ASP A 138 -15.79 18.67 23.69
CA ASP A 138 -14.88 17.66 23.17
C ASP A 138 -13.44 18.19 22.98
N THR A 139 -12.67 18.12 24.07
CA THR A 139 -11.25 18.54 24.11
C THR A 139 -10.29 17.50 23.56
N THR A 140 -10.80 16.40 22.98
CA THR A 140 -9.99 15.28 22.52
C THR A 140 -9.63 15.38 21.03
N SER A 141 -8.40 14.99 20.69
CA SER A 141 -7.96 14.84 19.29
C SER A 141 -8.88 13.84 18.58
N LYS A 142 -9.38 14.21 17.39
CA LYS A 142 -10.22 13.29 16.60
C LYS A 142 -9.37 12.18 16.02
N LYS A 143 -9.67 10.93 16.39
CA LYS A 143 -9.07 9.72 15.82
C LYS A 143 -10.09 9.04 14.91
N GLN A 144 -9.66 8.67 13.73
CA GLN A 144 -10.51 8.01 12.75
C GLN A 144 -9.80 6.78 12.18
N LEU A 145 -10.52 5.66 12.11
CA LEU A 145 -10.10 4.48 11.36
C LEU A 145 -10.11 4.80 9.86
N LEU A 146 -9.06 4.39 9.17
CA LEU A 146 -8.96 4.46 7.71
C LEU A 146 -9.14 3.06 7.11
N PRO A 147 -10.33 2.75 6.55
CA PRO A 147 -10.55 1.47 5.89
C PRO A 147 -9.55 1.26 4.74
N THR A 148 -9.07 0.04 4.57
CA THR A 148 -8.06 -0.27 3.54
C THR A 148 -8.57 0.02 2.13
N VAL A 149 -9.87 -0.19 1.88
CA VAL A 149 -10.51 0.17 0.61
C VAL A 149 -10.39 1.68 0.33
N TYR A 150 -10.64 2.51 1.35
CA TYR A 150 -10.49 3.95 1.22
C TYR A 150 -9.04 4.36 0.94
N LEU A 151 -8.09 3.74 1.63
CA LEU A 151 -6.66 3.98 1.41
C LEU A 151 -6.25 3.59 -0.01
N TYR A 152 -6.72 2.44 -0.52
CA TYR A 152 -6.47 2.01 -1.88
C TYR A 152 -6.95 3.04 -2.90
N GLN A 153 -8.22 3.47 -2.79
CA GLN A 153 -8.81 4.49 -3.66
C GLN A 153 -8.11 5.86 -3.56
N LEU A 154 -7.61 6.21 -2.38
CA LEU A 154 -6.86 7.44 -2.17
C LEU A 154 -5.52 7.39 -2.90
N LEU A 155 -4.80 6.27 -2.80
CA LEU A 155 -3.49 6.09 -3.45
C LEU A 155 -3.62 5.98 -4.97
N GLU A 156 -4.65 5.29 -5.47
CA GLU A 156 -4.93 5.12 -6.90
C GLU A 156 -5.17 6.46 -7.61
N ARG A 157 -5.77 7.43 -6.93
CA ARG A 157 -6.01 8.79 -7.46
C ARG A 157 -4.78 9.68 -7.53
N ILE A 158 -3.64 9.27 -6.97
CA ILE A 158 -2.40 10.04 -7.07
C ILE A 158 -1.96 10.05 -8.53
N THR A 159 -1.69 11.25 -9.06
CA THR A 159 -1.25 11.40 -10.47
C THR A 159 0.17 10.88 -10.67
N ASP A 160 0.50 10.49 -11.90
CA ASP A 160 1.83 10.02 -12.27
C ASP A 160 2.90 11.08 -11.99
N GLU A 161 2.59 12.35 -12.27
CA GLU A 161 3.47 13.47 -11.93
C GLU A 161 3.75 13.58 -10.43
N ASP A 162 2.71 13.42 -9.58
CA ASP A 162 2.87 13.47 -8.13
C ASP A 162 3.71 12.29 -7.61
N CYS A 163 3.56 11.10 -8.23
CA CYS A 163 4.41 9.95 -7.95
C CYS A 163 5.89 10.25 -8.25
N GLU A 164 6.18 10.80 -9.43
CA GLU A 164 7.53 11.15 -9.84
C GLU A 164 8.16 12.23 -8.96
N VAL A 165 7.39 13.25 -8.58
CA VAL A 165 7.85 14.29 -7.64
C VAL A 165 8.22 13.67 -6.28
N MET A 166 7.43 12.72 -5.80
CA MET A 166 7.75 11.97 -4.58
C MET A 166 8.94 11.00 -4.74
N GLY A 167 9.39 10.73 -5.97
CA GLY A 167 10.50 9.82 -6.27
C GLY A 167 10.07 8.36 -6.48
N PHE A 168 8.81 8.13 -6.77
CA PHE A 168 8.28 6.85 -7.24
C PHE A 168 8.24 6.81 -8.76
N ASP A 169 8.51 5.65 -9.33
CA ASP A 169 8.34 5.41 -10.76
C ASP A 169 6.88 5.05 -11.02
N SER A 170 6.21 5.83 -11.88
CA SER A 170 4.80 5.64 -12.20
C SER A 170 4.51 4.31 -12.92
N HIS A 171 5.52 3.71 -13.58
CA HIS A 171 5.38 2.44 -14.29
C HIS A 171 5.70 1.21 -13.41
N PHE A 172 6.60 1.34 -12.42
CA PHE A 172 7.14 0.19 -11.69
C PHE A 172 6.95 0.24 -10.17
N SER A 173 6.52 1.36 -9.61
CA SER A 173 6.40 1.52 -8.15
C SER A 173 5.28 2.46 -7.72
N ARG A 174 4.09 2.25 -8.23
CA ARG A 174 2.94 3.08 -7.84
C ARG A 174 2.55 2.84 -6.38
N PRO A 175 2.14 3.92 -5.65
CA PRO A 175 1.78 3.85 -4.24
C PRO A 175 0.65 2.86 -3.89
N GLU A 176 -0.35 2.70 -4.76
CA GLU A 176 -1.47 1.76 -4.52
C GLU A 176 -1.03 0.29 -4.49
N TRP A 177 0.11 -0.06 -5.08
CA TRP A 177 0.65 -1.43 -5.05
C TRP A 177 1.20 -1.84 -3.68
N LEU A 178 1.28 -0.91 -2.73
CA LEU A 178 1.55 -1.23 -1.32
C LEU A 178 0.34 -1.88 -0.62
N ILE A 179 -0.81 -1.90 -1.31
CA ILE A 179 -2.04 -2.54 -0.87
C ILE A 179 -2.36 -3.68 -1.84
N HIS A 180 -2.36 -4.91 -1.32
CA HIS A 180 -2.62 -6.09 -2.12
C HIS A 180 -4.12 -6.30 -2.31
N THR A 181 -4.54 -6.44 -3.55
CA THR A 181 -5.88 -6.89 -3.95
C THR A 181 -5.85 -8.34 -4.42
N VAL A 182 -4.67 -8.83 -4.78
CA VAL A 182 -4.42 -10.18 -5.29
C VAL A 182 -3.21 -10.77 -4.56
N LEU A 183 -3.32 -12.01 -4.11
CA LEU A 183 -2.25 -12.76 -3.49
C LEU A 183 -1.65 -13.75 -4.50
N PRO A 184 -0.35 -13.70 -4.81
CA PRO A 184 0.30 -14.72 -5.65
C PRO A 184 0.41 -16.03 -4.89
N VAL A 185 0.08 -17.15 -5.57
CA VAL A 185 0.19 -18.49 -5.00
C VAL A 185 1.33 -19.22 -5.69
N PRO A 186 2.39 -19.62 -4.96
CA PRO A 186 3.52 -20.33 -5.54
C PRO A 186 3.09 -21.72 -6.03
N PRO A 187 3.73 -22.26 -7.09
CA PRO A 187 3.41 -23.58 -7.60
C PRO A 187 3.74 -24.69 -6.58
N PRO A 188 3.11 -25.87 -6.69
CA PRO A 188 3.36 -26.99 -5.79
C PRO A 188 4.83 -27.45 -5.72
N SER A 189 5.62 -27.20 -6.76
CA SER A 189 7.06 -27.49 -6.78
C SER A 189 7.86 -26.64 -5.79
N MET A 190 7.39 -25.43 -5.46
CA MET A 190 8.03 -24.54 -4.47
C MET A 190 7.57 -24.80 -3.03
N ARG A 191 6.49 -25.56 -2.84
CA ARG A 191 5.92 -25.92 -1.53
C ARG A 191 5.60 -27.43 -1.50
N PRO A 192 6.62 -28.31 -1.65
CA PRO A 192 6.41 -29.73 -1.74
C PRO A 192 5.91 -30.30 -0.41
N SER A 193 4.88 -31.13 -0.45
CA SER A 193 4.45 -31.91 0.71
C SER A 193 5.38 -33.11 0.94
N VAL A 194 5.70 -33.38 2.19
CA VAL A 194 6.52 -34.52 2.61
C VAL A 194 5.58 -35.64 3.09
N LYS A 195 5.86 -36.88 2.65
CA LYS A 195 5.21 -38.07 3.19
C LYS A 195 6.07 -38.66 4.28
N GLN A 196 5.55 -38.73 5.51
CA GLN A 196 6.18 -39.39 6.65
C GLN A 196 5.14 -40.36 7.24
N ASP A 197 5.50 -41.63 7.40
CA ASP A 197 4.68 -42.67 8.06
C ASP A 197 3.21 -42.72 7.60
N ASN A 198 2.95 -42.72 6.29
CA ASN A 198 1.63 -42.67 5.66
C ASN A 198 0.82 -41.37 5.86
N GLN A 199 1.35 -40.38 6.55
CA GLN A 199 0.75 -39.05 6.62
C GLN A 199 1.43 -38.10 5.65
N ARG A 200 0.61 -37.24 5.01
CA ARG A 200 1.11 -36.14 4.15
C ARG A 200 1.17 -34.89 5.02
N MET A 201 2.35 -34.34 5.15
CA MET A 201 2.57 -33.04 5.80
C MET A 201 2.73 -32.00 4.70
N ASP A 202 1.88 -31.00 4.72
CA ASP A 202 1.93 -29.90 3.78
C ASP A 202 2.94 -28.84 4.27
N ASP A 203 3.55 -28.13 3.33
CA ASP A 203 4.45 -27.01 3.60
C ASP A 203 3.69 -25.82 4.20
N ASP A 204 4.33 -25.00 5.05
CA ASP A 204 3.74 -23.82 5.70
C ASP A 204 3.12 -22.84 4.70
N LEU A 205 3.67 -22.75 3.48
CA LEU A 205 3.10 -21.95 2.39
C LEU A 205 1.78 -22.50 1.83
N SER A 206 1.33 -23.67 2.28
CA SER A 206 0.07 -24.31 1.87
C SER A 206 -1.06 -24.03 2.86
N HIS A 207 -0.74 -23.50 4.02
CA HIS A 207 -1.65 -23.10 5.09
C HIS A 207 -1.92 -21.61 5.04
#